data_f45e807ce732c6fafd62d0a812b6276f
#
_entry.id   f45e807ce732c6fafd62d0a812b6276f
#
_cell.length_a   1.000
_cell.length_b   1.000
_cell.length_c   1.000
_cell.angle_alpha   90.00
_cell.angle_beta   90.00
_cell.angle_gamma   90.00
#
_symmetry.space_group_name_H-M   'P 1'
#
loop_
_entity.id
_entity.type
_entity.pdbx_description
1 polymer ?
#
loop_
_entity_poly.entity_id
_entity_poly.type
_entity_poly.pdbx_seq_one_letter_code
_entity_poly.pdbx_strand_id
1 'polypeptide(L)'
;MFRKFYILITLISFLFIIIFINVRNSDNEISYDRFNIVAPGVLRTPEENFVGLKDFPYEPNYLMIGDTRIHYLDEGPDDGDIIFLLHGEPAWSYLFRKMIPTLTDAGYRVIAPDMIGFGKSDKYISTEMYSHQLHVNTMHELIKELDLTDITAHFHDWGGLVGLRFVAEDPDRFTRIIASNTGLPAMGRGIKNDMKSYFALPLFKLSIWLQGPATWEDFVGGDGFTNWIRYSKYTDNIDVGAIMQTLGSVSDIEKLAYEAPYPNATYKAGPQIFPYLIPSELRKNEKAFREVFESWNKPFLIANSDNDPVTGNNPELAEGLKRIPSAQEIIIYGPGHFIQEEAGPEYAELIIQFINGNPKSFTKEKVVIDKSDIL
;
A
#
# COMPACT_ATOMS: atom_id res chain seq x y z
N MET A 1 5.15 -15.05 53.62
CA MET A 1 4.67 -14.38 52.39
C MET A 1 5.73 -14.36 51.30
N PHE A 2 6.95 -13.98 51.54
CA PHE A 2 8.05 -13.92 50.55
C PHE A 2 8.41 -15.26 49.89
N ARG A 3 8.37 -16.37 50.58
CA ARG A 3 8.72 -17.70 50.05
C ARG A 3 7.76 -18.21 48.97
N LYS A 4 6.47 -17.84 49.03
CA LYS A 4 5.48 -18.18 47.99
C LYS A 4 5.64 -17.30 46.76
N PHE A 5 6.11 -16.05 46.92
CA PHE A 5 6.38 -15.12 45.85
C PHE A 5 7.59 -15.54 45.00
N TYR A 6 8.66 -16.01 45.66
CA TYR A 6 9.84 -16.55 44.96
C TYR A 6 9.52 -17.83 44.16
N ILE A 7 8.67 -18.70 44.69
CA ILE A 7 8.24 -19.94 44.01
C ILE A 7 7.42 -19.57 42.74
N LEU A 8 6.56 -18.57 42.82
CA LEU A 8 5.77 -18.11 41.65
C LEU A 8 6.65 -17.51 40.55
N ILE A 9 7.64 -16.68 40.91
CA ILE A 9 8.58 -16.11 39.94
C ILE A 9 9.42 -17.20 39.28
N THR A 10 9.88 -18.18 40.02
CA THR A 10 10.67 -19.31 39.49
C THR A 10 9.84 -20.19 38.56
N LEU A 11 8.56 -20.42 38.88
CA LEU A 11 7.64 -21.17 38.01
C LEU A 11 7.31 -20.39 36.70
N ILE A 12 7.12 -19.10 36.80
CA ILE A 12 6.90 -18.24 35.59
C ILE A 12 8.16 -18.22 34.71
N SER A 13 9.35 -18.09 35.31
CA SER A 13 10.61 -18.15 34.58
C SER A 13 10.85 -19.53 33.94
N PHE A 14 10.49 -20.60 34.60
CA PHE A 14 10.58 -21.97 34.05
C PHE A 14 9.57 -22.19 32.93
N LEU A 15 8.37 -21.64 33.04
CA LEU A 15 7.34 -21.69 31.98
C LEU A 15 7.78 -20.88 30.71
N PHE A 16 8.40 -19.73 30.92
CA PHE A 16 9.00 -18.95 29.82
C PHE A 16 10.16 -19.68 29.13
N ILE A 17 11.01 -20.39 29.90
CA ILE A 17 12.11 -21.20 29.36
C ILE A 17 11.55 -22.39 28.56
N ILE A 18 10.52 -23.08 29.06
CA ILE A 18 9.88 -24.20 28.35
C ILE A 18 9.19 -23.73 27.07
N ILE A 19 8.52 -22.58 27.10
CA ILE A 19 7.91 -21.99 25.91
C ILE A 19 9.00 -21.60 24.90
N PHE A 20 10.12 -21.02 25.37
CA PHE A 20 11.25 -20.65 24.51
C PHE A 20 11.96 -21.86 23.88
N ILE A 21 12.07 -22.98 24.63
CA ILE A 21 12.66 -24.23 24.14
C ILE A 21 11.72 -24.94 23.15
N ASN A 22 10.40 -24.94 23.40
CA ASN A 22 9.44 -25.53 22.47
C ASN A 22 9.27 -24.72 21.17
N VAL A 23 9.41 -23.39 21.21
CA VAL A 23 9.43 -22.54 20.01
C VAL A 23 10.70 -22.79 19.18
N ARG A 24 11.81 -23.19 19.82
CA ARG A 24 13.08 -23.48 19.13
C ARG A 24 13.17 -24.88 18.51
N ASN A 25 12.30 -25.82 18.95
CA ASN A 25 12.29 -27.20 18.44
C ASN A 25 11.18 -27.48 17.41
N SER A 26 10.42 -26.48 16.97
CA SER A 26 9.59 -26.57 15.79
C SER A 26 10.39 -26.10 14.55
N ASP A 27 11.64 -26.54 14.41
CA ASP A 27 12.31 -26.56 13.14
C ASP A 27 11.60 -27.61 12.25
N ASN A 28 10.42 -27.22 11.72
CA ASN A 28 10.01 -27.73 10.45
C ASN A 28 11.12 -27.28 9.49
N GLU A 29 11.98 -28.19 9.09
CA GLU A 29 12.86 -27.99 7.93
C GLU A 29 11.93 -27.58 6.77
N ILE A 30 11.81 -26.27 6.58
CA ILE A 30 11.20 -25.72 5.37
C ILE A 30 12.14 -26.21 4.28
N SER A 31 11.65 -27.12 3.45
CA SER A 31 12.39 -27.64 2.29
C SER A 31 12.63 -26.43 1.38
N TYR A 32 13.82 -25.86 1.48
CA TYR A 32 14.26 -24.65 0.73
C TYR A 32 14.16 -24.84 -0.78
N ASP A 33 14.17 -26.08 -1.28
CA ASP A 33 14.04 -26.43 -2.69
C ASP A 33 12.67 -26.08 -3.31
N ARG A 34 11.67 -25.75 -2.48
CA ARG A 34 10.32 -25.35 -2.95
C ARG A 34 10.11 -23.85 -3.09
N PHE A 35 11.09 -23.03 -2.64
CA PHE A 35 10.97 -21.59 -2.64
C PHE A 35 12.12 -20.99 -3.43
N ASN A 36 11.83 -20.03 -4.26
CA ASN A 36 12.84 -19.28 -4.97
C ASN A 36 13.51 -18.25 -4.03
N ILE A 37 14.34 -18.74 -3.10
CA ILE A 37 15.09 -17.94 -2.13
C ILE A 37 16.33 -17.39 -2.81
N VAL A 38 16.40 -16.07 -2.92
CA VAL A 38 17.49 -15.36 -3.63
C VAL A 38 18.51 -14.74 -2.67
N ALA A 39 18.13 -14.53 -1.41
CA ALA A 39 18.98 -14.11 -0.29
C ALA A 39 18.36 -14.58 1.03
N PRO A 40 19.05 -14.56 2.17
CA PRO A 40 18.51 -14.98 3.46
C PRO A 40 17.20 -14.25 3.79
N GLY A 41 16.10 -14.99 3.84
CA GLY A 41 14.75 -14.45 4.11
C GLY A 41 14.12 -13.67 2.96
N VAL A 42 14.68 -13.72 1.74
CA VAL A 42 14.19 -13.02 0.55
C VAL A 42 13.72 -14.02 -0.50
N LEU A 43 12.47 -13.89 -0.90
CA LEU A 43 11.83 -14.66 -1.96
C LEU A 43 11.72 -13.82 -3.23
N ARG A 44 11.86 -14.48 -4.38
CA ARG A 44 11.57 -13.90 -5.69
C ARG A 44 10.51 -14.72 -6.39
N THR A 45 9.43 -14.08 -6.84
CA THR A 45 8.41 -14.77 -7.64
C THR A 45 8.99 -15.16 -8.99
N PRO A 46 8.83 -16.42 -9.41
CA PRO A 46 9.28 -16.86 -10.73
C PRO A 46 8.64 -16.06 -11.86
N GLU A 47 9.39 -15.72 -12.89
CA GLU A 47 8.92 -14.88 -14.01
C GLU A 47 7.77 -15.53 -14.79
N GLU A 48 7.70 -16.87 -14.83
CA GLU A 48 6.62 -17.61 -15.45
C GLU A 48 5.22 -17.32 -14.87
N ASN A 49 5.14 -16.86 -13.63
CA ASN A 49 3.89 -16.45 -12.99
C ASN A 49 3.27 -15.22 -13.66
N PHE A 50 4.07 -14.42 -14.35
CA PHE A 50 3.66 -13.16 -14.97
C PHE A 50 3.44 -13.26 -16.48
N VAL A 51 3.54 -14.48 -17.05
CA VAL A 51 3.36 -14.68 -18.49
C VAL A 51 1.88 -14.61 -18.86
N GLY A 52 1.55 -13.82 -19.88
CA GLY A 52 0.20 -13.75 -20.44
C GLY A 52 -0.84 -13.07 -19.56
N LEU A 53 -0.41 -12.18 -18.66
CA LEU A 53 -1.33 -11.36 -17.88
C LEU A 53 -2.15 -10.45 -18.80
N LYS A 54 -3.45 -10.39 -18.54
CA LYS A 54 -4.39 -9.61 -19.35
C LYS A 54 -4.03 -8.12 -19.35
N ASP A 55 -3.93 -7.54 -20.54
CA ASP A 55 -3.69 -6.11 -20.75
C ASP A 55 -2.40 -5.58 -20.05
N PHE A 56 -1.37 -6.45 -19.94
CA PHE A 56 -0.11 -6.11 -19.28
C PHE A 56 1.09 -6.48 -20.15
N PRO A 57 1.31 -5.79 -21.26
CA PRO A 57 2.38 -6.10 -22.22
C PRO A 57 3.74 -5.48 -21.87
N TYR A 58 3.89 -4.93 -20.67
CA TYR A 58 5.04 -4.12 -20.29
C TYR A 58 6.27 -4.97 -19.94
N GLU A 59 7.43 -4.56 -20.45
CA GLU A 59 8.70 -5.18 -20.09
C GLU A 59 9.13 -4.76 -18.67
N PRO A 60 9.63 -5.68 -17.87
CA PRO A 60 10.03 -5.37 -16.51
C PRO A 60 11.37 -4.65 -16.46
N ASN A 61 11.47 -3.61 -15.63
CA ASN A 61 12.73 -3.02 -15.21
C ASN A 61 13.01 -3.38 -13.75
N TYR A 62 14.29 -3.49 -13.40
CA TYR A 62 14.70 -3.89 -12.06
C TYR A 62 15.87 -3.07 -11.55
N LEU A 63 15.84 -2.72 -10.27
CA LEU A 63 16.92 -2.07 -9.54
C LEU A 63 17.19 -2.81 -8.24
N MET A 64 18.47 -2.99 -7.90
CA MET A 64 18.86 -3.54 -6.59
C MET A 64 18.91 -2.42 -5.54
N ILE A 65 18.13 -2.55 -4.48
CA ILE A 65 18.16 -1.66 -3.32
C ILE A 65 18.46 -2.50 -2.08
N GLY A 66 19.68 -2.37 -1.57
CA GLY A 66 20.21 -3.31 -0.58
C GLY A 66 20.25 -4.74 -1.16
N ASP A 67 19.69 -5.69 -0.42
CA ASP A 67 19.66 -7.11 -0.82
C ASP A 67 18.38 -7.49 -1.60
N THR A 68 17.51 -6.52 -1.91
CA THR A 68 16.23 -6.77 -2.59
C THR A 68 16.21 -6.15 -3.99
N ARG A 69 15.62 -6.90 -4.92
CA ARG A 69 15.35 -6.44 -6.28
C ARG A 69 13.98 -5.75 -6.30
N ILE A 70 13.95 -4.51 -6.76
CA ILE A 70 12.73 -3.71 -6.93
C ILE A 70 12.38 -3.67 -8.41
N HIS A 71 11.14 -4.04 -8.72
CA HIS A 71 10.57 -3.92 -10.06
C HIS A 71 9.95 -2.54 -10.24
N TYR A 72 10.03 -2.03 -11.44
CA TYR A 72 9.27 -0.85 -11.88
C TYR A 72 8.95 -0.92 -13.38
N LEU A 73 7.84 -0.33 -13.76
CA LEU A 73 7.54 -0.02 -15.16
C LEU A 73 8.16 1.33 -15.51
N ASP A 74 8.64 1.45 -16.74
CA ASP A 74 9.21 2.68 -17.31
C ASP A 74 8.73 2.77 -18.76
N GLU A 75 7.63 3.49 -18.98
CA GLU A 75 6.89 3.47 -20.22
C GLU A 75 6.72 4.88 -20.78
N GLY A 76 6.72 5.00 -22.09
CA GLY A 76 6.59 6.28 -22.81
C GLY A 76 7.94 6.82 -23.30
N PRO A 77 7.99 8.10 -23.74
CA PRO A 77 9.23 8.68 -24.26
C PRO A 77 10.25 8.97 -23.16
N ASP A 78 11.52 8.66 -23.42
CA ASP A 78 12.63 8.85 -22.46
C ASP A 78 12.78 10.31 -21.97
N ASP A 79 12.41 11.28 -22.81
CA ASP A 79 12.46 12.71 -22.52
C ASP A 79 11.11 13.30 -22.10
N GLY A 80 10.09 12.46 -21.87
CA GLY A 80 8.76 12.88 -21.41
C GLY A 80 8.78 13.38 -19.97
N ASP A 81 7.88 14.32 -19.65
CA ASP A 81 7.65 14.74 -18.27
C ASP A 81 7.22 13.53 -17.42
N ILE A 82 7.83 13.38 -16.24
CA ILE A 82 7.68 12.18 -15.41
C ILE A 82 6.36 12.19 -14.66
N ILE A 83 5.59 11.09 -14.79
CA ILE A 83 4.48 10.73 -13.94
C ILE A 83 4.87 9.48 -13.13
N PHE A 84 4.98 9.63 -11.82
CA PHE A 84 5.30 8.55 -10.90
C PHE A 84 4.01 8.02 -10.26
N LEU A 85 3.71 6.72 -10.46
CA LEU A 85 2.48 6.09 -10.00
C LEU A 85 2.80 5.07 -8.90
N LEU A 86 2.37 5.31 -7.66
CA LEU A 86 2.59 4.38 -6.55
C LEU A 86 1.29 3.72 -6.10
N HIS A 87 1.27 2.40 -6.18
CA HIS A 87 0.14 1.56 -5.81
C HIS A 87 -0.06 1.48 -4.29
N GLY A 88 -1.24 1.04 -3.89
CA GLY A 88 -1.58 0.71 -2.51
C GLY A 88 -1.68 -0.80 -2.28
N GLU A 89 -2.22 -1.16 -1.13
CA GLU A 89 -2.42 -2.53 -0.67
C GLU A 89 -3.81 -3.03 -1.12
N PRO A 90 -3.94 -4.28 -1.61
CA PRO A 90 -2.90 -5.27 -1.89
C PRO A 90 -2.47 -5.30 -3.37
N ALA A 91 -2.60 -4.18 -4.07
CA ALA A 91 -2.30 -4.06 -5.49
C ALA A 91 -0.78 -4.06 -5.78
N TRP A 92 -0.43 -3.97 -7.06
CA TRP A 92 0.90 -3.79 -7.58
C TRP A 92 0.83 -2.99 -8.89
N SER A 93 1.90 -2.75 -9.61
CA SER A 93 1.92 -1.91 -10.81
C SER A 93 0.92 -2.32 -11.90
N TYR A 94 0.43 -3.55 -11.89
CA TYR A 94 -0.69 -4.02 -12.72
C TYR A 94 -1.95 -3.14 -12.59
N LEU A 95 -2.15 -2.50 -11.46
CA LEU A 95 -3.24 -1.55 -11.21
C LEU A 95 -3.28 -0.42 -12.26
N PHE A 96 -2.13 0.00 -12.74
CA PHE A 96 -2.01 1.15 -13.62
C PHE A 96 -2.08 0.81 -15.11
N ARG A 97 -2.22 -0.48 -15.50
CA ARG A 97 -2.20 -0.93 -16.89
C ARG A 97 -3.22 -0.21 -17.79
N LYS A 98 -4.38 0.15 -17.23
CA LYS A 98 -5.46 0.86 -17.96
C LYS A 98 -5.20 2.36 -18.07
N MET A 99 -4.31 2.92 -17.27
CA MET A 99 -3.94 4.35 -17.26
C MET A 99 -2.75 4.64 -18.16
N ILE A 100 -1.75 3.75 -18.15
CA ILE A 100 -0.47 3.94 -18.84
C ILE A 100 -0.64 4.33 -20.32
N PRO A 101 -1.47 3.63 -21.12
CA PRO A 101 -1.61 4.01 -22.54
C PRO A 101 -2.06 5.45 -22.73
N THR A 102 -3.04 5.92 -21.97
CA THR A 102 -3.53 7.33 -22.08
C THR A 102 -2.44 8.34 -21.70
N LEU A 103 -1.64 8.03 -20.67
CA LEU A 103 -0.56 8.92 -20.23
C LEU A 103 0.60 8.95 -21.22
N THR A 104 1.00 7.80 -21.74
CA THR A 104 2.13 7.70 -22.69
C THR A 104 1.75 8.26 -24.07
N ASP A 105 0.51 8.06 -24.53
CA ASP A 105 -0.01 8.66 -25.76
C ASP A 105 -0.06 10.20 -25.68
N ALA A 106 -0.21 10.75 -24.47
CA ALA A 106 -0.12 12.19 -24.21
C ALA A 106 1.34 12.70 -24.10
N GLY A 107 2.35 11.83 -24.23
CA GLY A 107 3.77 12.19 -24.24
C GLY A 107 4.45 12.19 -22.87
N TYR A 108 3.81 11.62 -21.83
CA TYR A 108 4.43 11.48 -20.51
C TYR A 108 5.26 10.19 -20.40
N ARG A 109 6.34 10.25 -19.60
CA ARG A 109 7.06 9.07 -19.13
C ARG A 109 6.47 8.61 -17.81
N VAL A 110 6.02 7.36 -17.76
CA VAL A 110 5.35 6.77 -16.59
C VAL A 110 6.30 5.82 -15.88
N ILE A 111 6.58 6.13 -14.61
CA ILE A 111 7.34 5.25 -13.71
C ILE A 111 6.37 4.67 -12.68
N ALA A 112 6.24 3.34 -12.65
CA ALA A 112 5.33 2.66 -11.72
C ALA A 112 6.02 1.50 -11.02
N PRO A 113 6.61 1.72 -9.83
CA PRO A 113 7.29 0.67 -9.07
C PRO A 113 6.32 -0.25 -8.32
N ASP A 114 6.81 -1.45 -8.04
CA ASP A 114 6.22 -2.36 -7.05
C ASP A 114 6.96 -2.20 -5.72
N MET A 115 6.22 -1.96 -4.63
CA MET A 115 6.82 -1.95 -3.29
C MET A 115 7.35 -3.35 -2.91
N ILE A 116 8.35 -3.41 -2.02
CA ILE A 116 8.84 -4.71 -1.48
C ILE A 116 7.66 -5.51 -0.94
N GLY A 117 7.57 -6.77 -1.31
CA GLY A 117 6.46 -7.65 -0.90
C GLY A 117 5.31 -7.72 -1.90
N PHE A 118 5.35 -6.90 -2.95
CA PHE A 118 4.28 -6.80 -3.96
C PHE A 118 4.80 -7.03 -5.38
N GLY A 119 3.90 -7.31 -6.31
CA GLY A 119 4.19 -7.43 -7.74
C GLY A 119 5.40 -8.29 -8.07
N LYS A 120 6.26 -7.80 -8.96
CA LYS A 120 7.50 -8.46 -9.36
C LYS A 120 8.70 -8.11 -8.48
N SER A 121 8.55 -7.21 -7.48
CA SER A 121 9.58 -6.94 -6.48
C SER A 121 9.80 -8.14 -5.56
N ASP A 122 11.01 -8.25 -5.00
CA ASP A 122 11.34 -9.28 -4.03
C ASP A 122 10.47 -9.17 -2.78
N LYS A 123 10.32 -10.27 -2.06
CA LYS A 123 9.44 -10.39 -0.89
C LYS A 123 10.20 -10.94 0.29
N TYR A 124 9.98 -10.36 1.46
CA TYR A 124 10.46 -10.99 2.69
C TYR A 124 9.51 -12.11 3.14
N ILE A 125 10.11 -13.18 3.64
CA ILE A 125 9.39 -14.36 4.13
C ILE A 125 8.63 -14.11 5.44
N SER A 126 9.08 -13.13 6.24
CA SER A 126 8.53 -12.84 7.57
C SER A 126 7.88 -11.46 7.62
N THR A 127 6.73 -11.38 8.27
CA THR A 127 6.01 -10.12 8.51
C THR A 127 6.80 -9.13 9.37
N GLU A 128 7.71 -9.61 10.24
CA GLU A 128 8.56 -8.77 11.08
C GLU A 128 9.61 -7.99 10.29
N MET A 129 9.91 -8.41 9.05
CA MET A 129 10.85 -7.71 8.18
C MET A 129 10.25 -6.48 7.51
N TYR A 130 8.93 -6.31 7.57
CA TYR A 130 8.22 -5.18 6.99
C TYR A 130 7.99 -4.07 8.01
N SER A 131 8.17 -2.84 7.56
CA SER A 131 7.80 -1.65 8.30
C SER A 131 7.42 -0.54 7.32
N HIS A 132 6.62 0.41 7.76
CA HIS A 132 6.31 1.59 6.95
C HIS A 132 7.60 2.31 6.49
N GLN A 133 8.58 2.47 7.39
CA GLN A 133 9.84 3.14 7.06
C GLN A 133 10.67 2.38 6.01
N LEU A 134 10.59 1.04 5.97
CA LEU A 134 11.22 0.25 4.91
C LEU A 134 10.71 0.69 3.53
N HIS A 135 9.41 0.80 3.36
CA HIS A 135 8.80 1.19 2.08
C HIS A 135 9.14 2.64 1.73
N VAL A 136 9.10 3.55 2.71
CA VAL A 136 9.54 4.96 2.51
C VAL A 136 10.97 5.01 2.01
N ASN A 137 11.89 4.33 2.70
CA ASN A 137 13.31 4.34 2.34
C ASN A 137 13.55 3.71 0.96
N THR A 138 12.90 2.58 0.67
CA THR A 138 13.09 1.86 -0.60
C THR A 138 12.58 2.69 -1.78
N MET A 139 11.41 3.31 -1.67
CA MET A 139 10.86 4.14 -2.75
C MET A 139 11.66 5.45 -2.92
N HIS A 140 12.11 6.04 -1.84
CA HIS A 140 12.98 7.23 -1.90
C HIS A 140 14.33 6.89 -2.57
N GLU A 141 14.95 5.76 -2.22
CA GLU A 141 16.20 5.33 -2.84
C GLU A 141 16.00 5.01 -4.33
N LEU A 142 14.88 4.37 -4.73
CA LEU A 142 14.55 4.14 -6.14
C LEU A 142 14.53 5.45 -6.92
N ILE A 143 13.87 6.48 -6.41
CA ILE A 143 13.77 7.80 -7.06
C ILE A 143 15.16 8.43 -7.22
N LYS A 144 16.03 8.28 -6.23
CA LYS A 144 17.40 8.81 -6.25
C LYS A 144 18.31 8.05 -7.23
N GLU A 145 18.26 6.72 -7.23
CA GLU A 145 19.06 5.89 -8.11
C GLU A 145 18.67 6.05 -9.60
N LEU A 146 17.38 6.29 -9.87
CA LEU A 146 16.89 6.64 -11.20
C LEU A 146 17.06 8.13 -11.54
N ASP A 147 17.59 8.93 -10.61
CA ASP A 147 17.77 10.39 -10.69
C ASP A 147 16.53 11.14 -11.19
N LEU A 148 15.33 10.73 -10.71
CA LEU A 148 14.08 11.34 -11.12
C LEU A 148 13.92 12.72 -10.47
N THR A 149 13.60 13.72 -11.29
CA THR A 149 13.31 15.11 -10.88
C THR A 149 12.06 15.62 -11.58
N ASP A 150 11.56 16.76 -11.18
CA ASP A 150 10.37 17.40 -11.73
C ASP A 150 9.11 16.49 -11.77
N ILE A 151 9.04 15.59 -10.80
CA ILE A 151 8.06 14.50 -10.73
C ILE A 151 6.65 15.05 -10.51
N THR A 152 5.69 14.63 -11.33
CA THR A 152 4.27 14.62 -11.01
C THR A 152 3.96 13.27 -10.35
N ALA A 153 3.69 13.25 -9.05
CA ALA A 153 3.46 12.01 -8.32
C ALA A 153 1.96 11.75 -8.13
N HIS A 154 1.53 10.53 -8.44
CA HIS A 154 0.22 10.01 -8.11
C HIS A 154 0.35 8.91 -7.05
N PHE A 155 -0.39 9.06 -5.97
CA PHE A 155 -0.40 8.16 -4.83
C PHE A 155 -1.81 7.64 -4.55
N HIS A 156 -1.96 6.35 -4.46
CA HIS A 156 -3.22 5.69 -4.14
C HIS A 156 -3.07 4.85 -2.88
N ASP A 157 -4.05 4.92 -1.95
CA ASP A 157 -4.12 4.11 -0.74
C ASP A 157 -2.80 4.12 0.07
N TRP A 158 -2.17 2.97 0.33
CA TRP A 158 -0.85 2.88 0.97
C TRP A 158 0.26 3.60 0.22
N GLY A 159 0.13 3.72 -1.11
CA GLY A 159 1.03 4.54 -1.90
C GLY A 159 1.05 6.00 -1.42
N GLY A 160 -0.07 6.51 -0.88
CA GLY A 160 -0.11 7.85 -0.28
C GLY A 160 0.54 7.90 1.10
N LEU A 161 0.29 6.89 1.95
CA LEU A 161 0.93 6.81 3.27
C LEU A 161 2.46 6.76 3.16
N VAL A 162 2.98 6.02 2.19
CA VAL A 162 4.41 5.90 1.90
C VAL A 162 4.92 7.10 1.10
N GLY A 163 4.20 7.48 0.04
CA GLY A 163 4.58 8.51 -0.92
C GLY A 163 4.74 9.89 -0.29
N LEU A 164 3.75 10.33 0.46
CA LEU A 164 3.81 11.63 1.14
C LEU A 164 4.96 11.71 2.16
N ARG A 165 5.39 10.56 2.70
CA ARG A 165 6.53 10.52 3.60
C ARG A 165 7.86 10.72 2.87
N PHE A 166 8.12 10.03 1.75
CA PHE A 166 9.37 10.27 1.03
C PHE A 166 9.38 11.62 0.27
N VAL A 167 8.20 12.14 -0.14
CA VAL A 167 8.11 13.52 -0.63
C VAL A 167 8.58 14.51 0.44
N ALA A 168 8.20 14.29 1.70
CA ALA A 168 8.65 15.17 2.78
C ALA A 168 10.15 15.05 3.07
N GLU A 169 10.82 13.96 2.69
CA GLU A 169 12.26 13.78 2.83
C GLU A 169 13.06 14.46 1.70
N ASP A 170 12.46 14.60 0.49
CA ASP A 170 13.10 15.26 -0.67
C ASP A 170 12.07 16.04 -1.51
N PRO A 171 11.48 17.11 -0.98
CA PRO A 171 10.35 17.80 -1.60
C PRO A 171 10.69 18.51 -2.92
N ASP A 172 11.97 18.78 -3.17
CA ASP A 172 12.40 19.54 -4.35
C ASP A 172 12.32 18.70 -5.64
N ARG A 173 12.34 17.38 -5.54
CA ARG A 173 12.16 16.48 -6.70
C ARG A 173 10.75 16.47 -7.27
N PHE A 174 9.76 17.00 -6.54
CA PHE A 174 8.34 16.93 -6.91
C PHE A 174 7.79 18.29 -7.33
N THR A 175 7.12 18.33 -8.46
CA THR A 175 6.45 19.53 -8.97
C THR A 175 4.96 19.53 -8.70
N ARG A 176 4.31 18.35 -8.65
CA ARG A 176 2.87 18.17 -8.42
C ARG A 176 2.61 16.89 -7.66
N ILE A 177 1.53 16.87 -6.88
CA ILE A 177 1.07 15.67 -6.17
C ILE A 177 -0.41 15.46 -6.45
N ILE A 178 -0.79 14.20 -6.73
CA ILE A 178 -2.17 13.74 -6.78
C ILE A 178 -2.31 12.64 -5.70
N ALA A 179 -3.18 12.85 -4.73
CA ALA A 179 -3.52 11.88 -3.69
C ALA A 179 -4.94 11.39 -3.93
N SER A 180 -5.14 10.08 -4.12
CA SER A 180 -6.46 9.50 -4.36
C SER A 180 -6.77 8.36 -3.41
N ASN A 181 -7.95 8.40 -2.82
CA ASN A 181 -8.41 7.40 -1.85
C ASN A 181 -7.34 7.07 -0.82
N THR A 182 -6.71 8.10 -0.27
CA THR A 182 -5.58 8.01 0.65
C THR A 182 -5.54 9.19 1.61
N GLY A 183 -4.51 9.22 2.46
CA GLY A 183 -4.27 10.31 3.38
C GLY A 183 -2.89 10.25 4.01
N LEU A 184 -2.60 11.23 4.84
CA LEU A 184 -1.46 11.23 5.74
C LEU A 184 -1.97 11.35 7.17
N PRO A 185 -2.14 10.24 7.90
CA PRO A 185 -2.63 10.27 9.28
C PRO A 185 -1.70 11.12 10.15
N ALA A 186 -2.15 12.32 10.51
CA ALA A 186 -1.43 13.26 11.35
C ALA A 186 -2.37 13.77 12.43
N MET A 187 -1.91 13.79 13.69
CA MET A 187 -2.79 14.05 14.84
C MET A 187 -2.99 15.54 15.16
N GLY A 188 -2.38 16.44 14.39
CA GLY A 188 -2.43 17.87 14.67
C GLY A 188 -1.59 18.27 15.89
N ARG A 189 -1.56 19.59 16.18
CA ARG A 189 -0.71 20.18 17.24
C ARG A 189 -1.32 20.06 18.63
N GLY A 190 -0.47 20.00 19.64
CA GLY A 190 -0.80 20.17 21.05
C GLY A 190 -0.44 18.98 21.93
N ILE A 191 -0.14 19.26 23.20
CA ILE A 191 0.29 18.27 24.20
C ILE A 191 -0.65 17.06 24.28
N LYS A 192 -1.97 17.28 24.15
CA LYS A 192 -2.96 16.21 24.18
C LYS A 192 -2.81 15.27 22.98
N ASN A 193 -2.55 15.80 21.80
CA ASN A 193 -2.37 15.02 20.57
C ASN A 193 -0.99 14.34 20.56
N ASP A 194 0.05 15.01 21.05
CA ASP A 194 1.37 14.40 21.23
C ASP A 194 1.31 13.20 22.18
N MET A 195 0.59 13.31 23.31
CA MET A 195 0.35 12.18 24.21
C MET A 195 -0.46 11.06 23.54
N LYS A 196 -1.55 11.39 22.83
CA LYS A 196 -2.33 10.40 22.09
C LYS A 196 -1.48 9.64 21.08
N SER A 197 -0.66 10.34 20.30
CA SER A 197 0.20 9.72 19.29
C SER A 197 1.25 8.77 19.91
N TYR A 198 1.71 9.07 21.12
CA TYR A 198 2.66 8.22 21.85
C TYR A 198 2.05 6.88 22.28
N PHE A 199 0.78 6.91 22.73
CA PHE A 199 0.07 5.71 23.19
C PHE A 199 -0.75 5.02 22.10
N ALA A 200 -0.94 5.64 20.94
CA ALA A 200 -1.81 5.12 19.88
C ALA A 200 -1.38 3.72 19.43
N LEU A 201 -0.10 3.52 19.11
CA LEU A 201 0.39 2.23 18.62
C LEU A 201 0.30 1.11 19.67
N PRO A 202 0.76 1.28 20.92
CA PRO A 202 0.59 0.26 21.96
C PRO A 202 -0.87 -0.10 22.22
N LEU A 203 -1.76 0.89 22.32
CA LEU A 203 -3.19 0.66 22.56
C LEU A 203 -3.86 -0.01 21.37
N PHE A 204 -3.52 0.39 20.15
CA PHE A 204 -3.99 -0.25 18.94
C PHE A 204 -3.56 -1.74 18.89
N LYS A 205 -2.28 -2.03 19.11
CA LYS A 205 -1.76 -3.41 19.14
C LYS A 205 -2.47 -4.26 20.19
N LEU A 206 -2.67 -3.70 21.38
CA LEU A 206 -3.42 -4.36 22.46
C LEU A 206 -4.87 -4.60 22.04
N SER A 207 -5.54 -3.62 21.44
CA SER A 207 -6.92 -3.74 20.96
C SER A 207 -7.07 -4.86 19.93
N ILE A 208 -6.20 -4.91 18.91
CA ILE A 208 -6.21 -5.95 17.88
C ILE A 208 -5.95 -7.33 18.50
N TRP A 209 -5.02 -7.43 19.45
CA TRP A 209 -4.73 -8.69 20.15
C TRP A 209 -5.92 -9.17 20.99
N LEU A 210 -6.59 -8.29 21.75
CA LEU A 210 -7.74 -8.62 22.57
C LEU A 210 -8.95 -9.07 21.74
N GLN A 211 -9.15 -8.48 20.57
CA GLN A 211 -10.24 -8.83 19.66
C GLN A 211 -9.98 -10.15 18.93
N GLY A 212 -8.70 -10.54 18.75
CA GLY A 212 -8.32 -11.75 18.04
C GLY A 212 -8.61 -11.73 16.52
N PRO A 213 -8.60 -12.89 15.87
CA PRO A 213 -8.81 -12.98 14.42
C PRO A 213 -10.21 -12.53 13.99
N ALA A 214 -10.34 -12.06 12.76
CA ALA A 214 -11.59 -11.85 12.05
C ALA A 214 -11.65 -12.81 10.85
N THR A 215 -12.86 -13.22 10.46
CA THR A 215 -13.09 -14.04 9.28
C THR A 215 -13.20 -13.18 8.02
N TRP A 216 -13.26 -13.82 6.85
CA TRP A 216 -13.58 -13.13 5.59
C TRP A 216 -14.96 -12.46 5.63
N GLU A 217 -15.94 -13.13 6.22
CA GLU A 217 -17.31 -12.62 6.38
C GLU A 217 -17.33 -11.40 7.30
N ASP A 218 -16.55 -11.40 8.38
CA ASP A 218 -16.38 -10.23 9.27
C ASP A 218 -15.79 -9.03 8.51
N PHE A 219 -14.83 -9.29 7.61
CA PHE A 219 -14.22 -8.24 6.79
C PHE A 219 -15.22 -7.66 5.77
N VAL A 220 -15.89 -8.53 5.00
CA VAL A 220 -16.79 -8.10 3.91
C VAL A 220 -18.12 -7.55 4.42
N GLY A 221 -18.65 -8.11 5.49
CA GLY A 221 -19.97 -7.74 6.05
C GLY A 221 -19.95 -6.90 7.32
N GLY A 222 -18.77 -6.61 7.86
CA GLY A 222 -18.62 -6.01 9.16
C GLY A 222 -18.26 -4.51 9.16
N ASP A 223 -18.17 -3.97 10.36
CA ASP A 223 -17.83 -2.56 10.60
C ASP A 223 -16.33 -2.27 10.33
N GLY A 224 -15.99 -2.18 9.05
CA GLY A 224 -14.90 -1.34 8.65
C GLY A 224 -13.49 -1.87 8.87
N PHE A 225 -12.61 -0.91 8.93
CA PHE A 225 -11.16 -1.02 8.84
C PHE A 225 -10.51 -1.92 9.90
N THR A 226 -11.06 -2.02 11.11
CA THR A 226 -10.53 -2.88 12.18
C THR A 226 -10.63 -4.36 11.82
N ASN A 227 -11.74 -4.79 11.20
CA ASN A 227 -11.92 -6.17 10.75
C ASN A 227 -10.98 -6.51 9.60
N TRP A 228 -10.72 -5.56 8.69
CA TRP A 228 -9.70 -5.69 7.67
C TRP A 228 -8.32 -5.98 8.26
N ILE A 229 -7.89 -5.15 9.24
CA ILE A 229 -6.60 -5.33 9.93
C ILE A 229 -6.51 -6.68 10.64
N ARG A 230 -7.60 -7.10 11.31
CA ARG A 230 -7.64 -8.38 12.03
C ARG A 230 -7.61 -9.57 11.07
N TYR A 231 -8.43 -9.53 10.01
CA TYR A 231 -8.42 -10.54 8.95
C TYR A 231 -7.04 -10.66 8.34
N SER A 232 -6.50 -9.57 7.82
CA SER A 232 -5.20 -9.53 7.18
C SER A 232 -4.09 -10.09 8.08
N LYS A 233 -4.02 -9.63 9.33
CA LYS A 233 -2.96 -10.04 10.28
C LYS A 233 -3.01 -11.50 10.67
N TYR A 234 -4.20 -12.08 10.84
CA TYR A 234 -4.37 -13.41 11.46
C TYR A 234 -4.76 -14.50 10.46
N THR A 235 -5.02 -14.19 9.20
CA THR A 235 -5.26 -15.22 8.18
C THR A 235 -3.97 -15.96 7.84
N ASP A 236 -4.08 -17.28 7.63
CA ASP A 236 -2.94 -18.10 7.19
C ASP A 236 -2.57 -17.86 5.72
N ASN A 237 -3.52 -17.36 4.92
CA ASN A 237 -3.33 -17.08 3.51
C ASN A 237 -4.31 -16.00 3.05
N ILE A 238 -3.84 -14.77 2.96
CA ILE A 238 -4.64 -13.64 2.46
C ILE A 238 -4.99 -13.84 0.98
N ASP A 239 -6.27 -13.75 0.62
CA ASP A 239 -6.74 -13.84 -0.77
C ASP A 239 -6.73 -12.45 -1.42
N VAL A 240 -5.59 -12.08 -1.98
CA VAL A 240 -5.37 -10.78 -2.64
C VAL A 240 -6.35 -10.57 -3.78
N GLY A 241 -6.57 -11.60 -4.59
CA GLY A 241 -7.48 -11.50 -5.71
C GLY A 241 -8.93 -11.31 -5.28
N ALA A 242 -9.39 -11.99 -4.22
CA ALA A 242 -10.75 -11.81 -3.70
C ALA A 242 -10.94 -10.39 -3.12
N ILE A 243 -9.92 -9.82 -2.48
CA ILE A 243 -9.96 -8.44 -2.01
C ILE A 243 -10.13 -7.48 -3.19
N MET A 244 -9.35 -7.67 -4.25
CA MET A 244 -9.45 -6.85 -5.46
C MET A 244 -10.82 -6.99 -6.15
N GLN A 245 -11.41 -8.18 -6.17
CA GLN A 245 -12.77 -8.37 -6.69
C GLN A 245 -13.83 -7.65 -5.84
N THR A 246 -13.66 -7.67 -4.53
CA THR A 246 -14.62 -7.08 -3.59
C THR A 246 -14.59 -5.55 -3.63
N LEU A 247 -13.40 -4.96 -3.73
CA LEU A 247 -13.18 -3.52 -3.61
C LEU A 247 -12.96 -2.80 -4.95
N GLY A 248 -12.60 -3.50 -6.01
CA GLY A 248 -12.18 -2.94 -7.29
C GLY A 248 -12.93 -3.45 -8.51
N SER A 249 -13.98 -4.25 -8.34
CA SER A 249 -14.81 -4.75 -9.44
C SER A 249 -14.00 -5.45 -10.56
N VAL A 250 -12.95 -6.20 -10.21
CA VAL A 250 -12.11 -6.91 -11.18
C VAL A 250 -12.72 -8.24 -11.61
N SER A 251 -12.51 -8.63 -12.87
CA SER A 251 -12.93 -9.92 -13.42
C SER A 251 -12.11 -11.10 -12.87
N ASP A 252 -12.56 -12.33 -13.07
CA ASP A 252 -11.83 -13.53 -12.64
C ASP A 252 -10.43 -13.64 -13.25
N ILE A 253 -10.23 -13.18 -14.49
CA ILE A 253 -8.91 -13.17 -15.13
C ILE A 253 -8.00 -12.12 -14.47
N GLU A 254 -8.53 -10.95 -14.16
CA GLU A 254 -7.80 -9.89 -13.47
C GLU A 254 -7.49 -10.28 -12.02
N LYS A 255 -8.40 -10.99 -11.35
CA LYS A 255 -8.17 -11.63 -10.06
C LYS A 255 -6.90 -12.48 -10.06
N LEU A 256 -6.76 -13.35 -11.08
CA LEU A 256 -5.57 -14.21 -11.22
C LEU A 256 -4.29 -13.38 -11.43
N ALA A 257 -4.38 -12.25 -12.12
CA ALA A 257 -3.24 -11.36 -12.30
C ALA A 257 -2.80 -10.68 -10.98
N TYR A 258 -3.75 -10.36 -10.10
CA TYR A 258 -3.42 -9.86 -8.75
C TYR A 258 -2.84 -10.93 -7.83
N GLU A 259 -3.16 -12.21 -8.04
CA GLU A 259 -2.56 -13.33 -7.32
C GLU A 259 -1.21 -13.79 -7.90
N ALA A 260 -0.90 -13.45 -9.14
CA ALA A 260 0.32 -13.89 -9.84
C ALA A 260 1.63 -13.66 -9.04
N PRO A 261 1.79 -12.56 -8.26
CA PRO A 261 2.97 -12.37 -7.42
C PRO A 261 3.16 -13.39 -6.31
N TYR A 262 2.16 -14.21 -6.00
CA TYR A 262 2.09 -15.01 -4.78
C TYR A 262 1.86 -16.50 -5.06
N PRO A 263 2.91 -17.27 -5.43
CA PRO A 263 2.77 -18.71 -5.71
C PRO A 263 2.17 -19.52 -4.56
N ASN A 264 2.34 -19.06 -3.34
CA ASN A 264 1.76 -19.64 -2.11
C ASN A 264 1.76 -18.61 -0.95
N ALA A 265 1.21 -18.98 0.19
CA ALA A 265 1.07 -18.11 1.37
C ALA A 265 2.39 -17.51 1.88
N THR A 266 3.54 -18.19 1.71
CA THR A 266 4.84 -17.70 2.17
C THR A 266 5.25 -16.40 1.47
N TYR A 267 4.78 -16.16 0.24
CA TYR A 267 5.04 -14.93 -0.52
C TYR A 267 4.16 -13.76 -0.09
N LYS A 268 3.16 -13.97 0.78
CA LYS A 268 2.13 -12.98 1.14
C LYS A 268 2.38 -12.22 2.44
N ALA A 269 3.58 -12.33 3.03
CA ALA A 269 3.90 -11.63 4.27
C ALA A 269 3.77 -10.08 4.15
N GLY A 270 4.06 -9.51 2.98
CA GLY A 270 3.86 -8.09 2.69
C GLY A 270 2.40 -7.66 2.81
N PRO A 271 1.49 -8.10 1.90
CA PRO A 271 0.08 -7.74 1.98
C PRO A 271 -0.58 -8.14 3.30
N GLN A 272 -0.13 -9.22 3.94
CA GLN A 272 -0.66 -9.66 5.22
C GLN A 272 -0.43 -8.65 6.35
N ILE A 273 0.73 -8.01 6.41
CA ILE A 273 1.09 -7.13 7.52
C ILE A 273 0.76 -5.65 7.28
N PHE A 274 0.62 -5.21 6.05
CA PHE A 274 0.47 -3.80 5.71
C PHE A 274 -0.62 -3.08 6.51
N PRO A 275 -1.88 -3.56 6.57
CA PRO A 275 -2.93 -2.85 7.30
C PRO A 275 -2.61 -2.64 8.78
N TYR A 276 -1.82 -3.55 9.37
CA TYR A 276 -1.41 -3.46 10.78
C TYR A 276 -0.33 -2.40 11.04
N LEU A 277 0.36 -1.91 10.00
CA LEU A 277 1.43 -0.92 10.11
C LEU A 277 0.92 0.53 10.19
N ILE A 278 -0.34 0.81 9.87
CA ILE A 278 -0.89 2.18 9.76
C ILE A 278 -0.58 3.07 10.96
N PRO A 279 -0.83 2.68 12.22
CA PRO A 279 -0.60 3.57 13.36
C PRO A 279 0.86 3.68 13.78
N SER A 280 1.79 3.00 13.09
CA SER A 280 3.20 2.96 13.51
C SER A 280 3.92 4.30 13.35
N GLU A 281 3.46 5.17 12.46
CA GLU A 281 4.20 6.35 12.02
C GLU A 281 3.52 7.70 12.31
N LEU A 282 2.44 7.72 13.11
CA LEU A 282 1.66 8.95 13.38
C LEU A 282 2.50 10.17 13.75
N ARG A 283 3.55 9.98 14.55
CA ARG A 283 4.45 11.07 14.97
C ARG A 283 5.35 11.57 13.84
N LYS A 284 5.85 10.66 13.02
CA LYS A 284 6.67 11.02 11.85
C LYS A 284 5.82 11.66 10.77
N ASN A 285 4.58 11.19 10.60
CA ASN A 285 3.61 11.81 9.69
C ASN A 285 3.29 13.24 10.13
N GLU A 286 3.04 13.47 11.42
CA GLU A 286 2.83 14.83 11.95
C GLU A 286 4.04 15.73 11.76
N LYS A 287 5.26 15.18 11.92
CA LYS A 287 6.49 15.91 11.64
C LYS A 287 6.59 16.30 10.17
N ALA A 288 6.41 15.33 9.25
CA ALA A 288 6.43 15.55 7.81
C ALA A 288 5.40 16.60 7.38
N PHE A 289 4.18 16.51 7.96
CA PHE A 289 3.13 17.47 7.70
C PHE A 289 3.55 18.90 8.10
N ARG A 290 4.06 19.10 9.31
CA ARG A 290 4.46 20.41 9.82
C ARG A 290 5.66 21.00 9.09
N GLU A 291 6.64 20.19 8.74
CA GLU A 291 7.90 20.67 8.15
C GLU A 291 7.77 20.96 6.66
N VAL A 292 6.87 20.26 5.96
CA VAL A 292 6.75 20.34 4.49
C VAL A 292 5.35 20.75 4.06
N PHE A 293 4.33 19.99 4.41
CA PHE A 293 2.99 20.16 3.82
C PHE A 293 2.23 21.38 4.33
N GLU A 294 2.47 21.87 5.54
CA GLU A 294 1.87 23.14 6.02
C GLU A 294 2.30 24.36 5.21
N SER A 295 3.43 24.28 4.52
CA SER A 295 3.96 25.35 3.64
C SER A 295 4.01 24.94 2.17
N TRP A 296 3.44 23.78 1.80
CA TRP A 296 3.45 23.29 0.44
C TRP A 296 2.67 24.22 -0.47
N ASN A 297 3.34 24.79 -1.48
CA ASN A 297 2.76 25.74 -2.41
C ASN A 297 2.75 25.27 -3.87
N LYS A 298 3.30 24.07 -4.15
CA LYS A 298 3.22 23.44 -5.46
C LYS A 298 1.84 22.82 -5.64
N PRO A 299 1.33 22.61 -6.86
CA PRO A 299 0.02 22.02 -7.11
C PRO A 299 -0.20 20.70 -6.36
N PHE A 300 -1.33 20.59 -5.67
CA PHE A 300 -1.75 19.40 -4.94
C PHE A 300 -3.22 19.10 -5.25
N LEU A 301 -3.52 17.88 -5.71
CA LEU A 301 -4.88 17.44 -5.98
C LEU A 301 -5.27 16.32 -5.02
N ILE A 302 -6.42 16.46 -4.39
CA ILE A 302 -7.11 15.39 -3.65
C ILE A 302 -8.21 14.89 -4.58
N ALA A 303 -8.07 13.65 -5.09
CA ALA A 303 -8.99 13.06 -6.06
C ALA A 303 -9.60 11.78 -5.48
N ASN A 304 -10.65 11.94 -4.68
CA ASN A 304 -11.30 10.82 -3.99
C ASN A 304 -12.57 10.39 -4.74
N SER A 305 -12.88 9.08 -4.66
CA SER A 305 -14.16 8.56 -5.15
C SER A 305 -15.26 8.69 -4.07
N ASP A 306 -16.48 8.89 -4.52
CA ASP A 306 -17.66 8.99 -3.64
C ASP A 306 -18.11 7.64 -3.07
N ASN A 307 -17.70 6.54 -3.71
CA ASN A 307 -18.08 5.17 -3.34
C ASN A 307 -16.93 4.36 -2.71
N ASP A 308 -15.88 5.02 -2.22
CA ASP A 308 -14.78 4.33 -1.57
C ASP A 308 -15.19 3.79 -0.18
N PRO A 309 -15.29 2.47 0.02
CA PRO A 309 -15.64 1.91 1.32
C PRO A 309 -14.48 1.92 2.32
N VAL A 310 -13.26 2.17 1.87
CA VAL A 310 -12.04 2.12 2.70
C VAL A 310 -11.75 3.47 3.32
N THR A 311 -11.51 4.50 2.49
CA THR A 311 -11.15 5.84 2.97
C THR A 311 -12.38 6.73 3.16
N GLY A 312 -13.46 6.51 2.41
CA GLY A 312 -14.71 7.25 2.54
C GLY A 312 -15.36 7.10 3.93
N ASN A 313 -15.16 5.96 4.59
CA ASN A 313 -15.57 5.72 5.98
C ASN A 313 -14.59 6.29 7.02
N ASN A 314 -13.48 6.89 6.59
CA ASN A 314 -12.48 7.50 7.46
C ASN A 314 -12.12 8.93 6.98
N PRO A 315 -13.05 9.88 7.11
CA PRO A 315 -12.88 11.25 6.59
C PRO A 315 -11.67 11.97 7.22
N GLU A 316 -11.20 11.56 8.40
CA GLU A 316 -10.04 12.17 9.06
C GLU A 316 -8.75 12.01 8.24
N LEU A 317 -8.65 10.97 7.40
CA LEU A 317 -7.51 10.77 6.50
C LEU A 317 -7.45 11.86 5.43
N ALA A 318 -8.57 12.12 4.77
CA ALA A 318 -8.68 13.15 3.73
C ALA A 318 -8.61 14.57 4.33
N GLU A 319 -9.24 14.80 5.50
CA GLU A 319 -9.23 16.09 6.18
C GLU A 319 -7.80 16.57 6.50
N GLY A 320 -6.88 15.65 6.80
CA GLY A 320 -5.46 15.99 6.96
C GLY A 320 -4.87 16.64 5.71
N LEU A 321 -5.19 16.14 4.53
CA LEU A 321 -4.70 16.66 3.25
C LEU A 321 -5.31 18.01 2.88
N LYS A 322 -6.56 18.30 3.26
CA LYS A 322 -7.23 19.58 3.03
C LYS A 322 -6.57 20.75 3.75
N ARG A 323 -5.71 20.48 4.74
CA ARG A 323 -4.90 21.49 5.43
C ARG A 323 -3.71 21.98 4.61
N ILE A 324 -3.40 21.33 3.48
CA ILE A 324 -2.32 21.74 2.57
C ILE A 324 -2.77 23.00 1.81
N PRO A 325 -2.02 24.11 1.87
CA PRO A 325 -2.49 25.40 1.34
C PRO A 325 -2.86 25.41 -0.14
N SER A 326 -2.17 24.63 -0.95
CA SER A 326 -2.39 24.53 -2.40
C SER A 326 -3.35 23.40 -2.80
N ALA A 327 -3.90 22.65 -1.83
CA ALA A 327 -4.75 21.51 -2.14
C ALA A 327 -6.07 21.93 -2.83
N GLN A 328 -6.36 21.25 -3.93
CA GLN A 328 -7.65 21.29 -4.62
C GLN A 328 -8.34 19.93 -4.41
N GLU A 329 -9.63 19.92 -4.17
CA GLU A 329 -10.39 18.68 -4.02
C GLU A 329 -11.32 18.46 -5.21
N ILE A 330 -11.30 17.23 -5.72
CA ILE A 330 -12.23 16.75 -6.74
C ILE A 330 -12.83 15.43 -6.28
N ILE A 331 -14.14 15.31 -6.44
CA ILE A 331 -14.87 14.05 -6.22
C ILE A 331 -15.07 13.34 -7.57
N ILE A 332 -14.71 12.07 -7.61
CA ILE A 332 -14.93 11.17 -8.74
C ILE A 332 -16.17 10.33 -8.42
N TYR A 333 -17.18 10.42 -9.27
CA TYR A 333 -18.45 9.76 -9.02
C TYR A 333 -18.53 8.40 -9.71
N GLY A 334 -18.91 7.39 -8.96
CA GLY A 334 -19.17 6.02 -9.45
C GLY A 334 -18.16 4.97 -9.03
N PRO A 335 -16.85 5.12 -9.31
CA PRO A 335 -15.85 4.13 -8.91
C PRO A 335 -15.79 3.91 -7.40
N GLY A 336 -15.34 2.72 -7.01
CA GLY A 336 -15.03 2.37 -5.63
C GLY A 336 -13.62 2.77 -5.21
N HIS A 337 -12.99 1.92 -4.39
CA HIS A 337 -11.65 2.19 -3.87
C HIS A 337 -10.57 2.22 -4.97
N PHE A 338 -10.60 1.26 -5.91
CA PHE A 338 -9.62 1.14 -6.98
C PHE A 338 -10.11 1.87 -8.26
N ILE A 339 -10.08 3.20 -8.24
CA ILE A 339 -10.47 4.06 -9.38
C ILE A 339 -9.78 3.64 -10.68
N GLN A 340 -8.52 3.25 -10.57
CA GLN A 340 -7.66 2.84 -11.68
C GLN A 340 -8.18 1.60 -12.42
N GLU A 341 -8.85 0.70 -11.70
CA GLU A 341 -9.49 -0.47 -12.29
C GLU A 341 -10.80 -0.12 -12.98
N GLU A 342 -11.63 0.68 -12.32
CA GLU A 342 -13.00 0.95 -12.73
C GLU A 342 -13.09 2.08 -13.77
N ALA A 343 -12.16 3.02 -13.75
CA ALA A 343 -12.14 4.22 -14.61
C ALA A 343 -10.72 4.66 -15.00
N GLY A 344 -9.83 3.70 -15.29
CA GLY A 344 -8.40 3.98 -15.56
C GLY A 344 -8.15 5.06 -16.62
N PRO A 345 -8.71 4.95 -17.84
CA PRO A 345 -8.51 5.96 -18.88
C PRO A 345 -9.02 7.35 -18.48
N GLU A 346 -10.24 7.43 -17.91
CA GLU A 346 -10.83 8.71 -17.48
C GLU A 346 -10.04 9.33 -16.32
N TYR A 347 -9.47 8.48 -15.46
CA TYR A 347 -8.64 8.95 -14.37
C TYR A 347 -7.26 9.42 -14.86
N ALA A 348 -6.69 8.79 -15.87
CA ALA A 348 -5.48 9.27 -16.54
C ALA A 348 -5.71 10.64 -17.20
N GLU A 349 -6.85 10.84 -17.86
CA GLU A 349 -7.26 12.15 -18.41
C GLU A 349 -7.38 13.22 -17.32
N LEU A 350 -7.91 12.89 -16.13
CA LEU A 350 -7.94 13.83 -15.02
C LEU A 350 -6.54 14.24 -14.56
N ILE A 351 -5.58 13.32 -14.54
CA ILE A 351 -4.17 13.62 -14.21
C ILE A 351 -3.61 14.61 -15.26
N ILE A 352 -3.82 14.35 -16.54
CA ILE A 352 -3.40 15.24 -17.62
C ILE A 352 -4.03 16.64 -17.50
N GLN A 353 -5.33 16.71 -17.21
CA GLN A 353 -6.03 17.97 -16.97
C GLN A 353 -5.46 18.72 -15.76
N PHE A 354 -5.09 18.02 -14.69
CA PHE A 354 -4.47 18.63 -13.52
C PHE A 354 -3.08 19.20 -13.86
N ILE A 355 -2.26 18.48 -14.61
CA ILE A 355 -0.95 18.98 -15.07
C ILE A 355 -1.13 20.25 -15.90
N ASN A 356 -2.19 20.32 -16.71
CA ASN A 356 -2.54 21.48 -17.54
C ASN A 356 -3.31 22.59 -16.77
N GLY A 357 -3.48 22.45 -15.46
CA GLY A 357 -4.09 23.46 -14.59
C GLY A 357 -5.63 23.54 -14.64
N ASN A 358 -6.32 22.55 -15.21
CA ASN A 358 -7.78 22.57 -15.36
C ASN A 358 -8.43 21.19 -15.06
N PRO A 359 -8.24 20.62 -13.85
CA PRO A 359 -8.83 19.34 -13.51
C PRO A 359 -10.36 19.44 -13.37
N LYS A 360 -11.07 18.42 -13.85
CA LYS A 360 -12.54 18.36 -13.77
C LYS A 360 -12.99 17.02 -13.20
N SER A 361 -13.99 17.07 -12.34
CA SER A 361 -14.71 15.86 -11.91
C SER A 361 -15.29 15.12 -13.09
N PHE A 362 -15.36 13.82 -12.98
CA PHE A 362 -16.08 12.98 -13.94
C PHE A 362 -16.98 11.97 -13.21
N THR A 363 -17.93 11.41 -13.95
CA THR A 363 -18.82 10.35 -13.47
C THR A 363 -18.61 9.13 -14.35
N LYS A 364 -18.37 7.99 -13.71
CA LYS A 364 -18.36 6.68 -14.36
C LYS A 364 -19.57 5.89 -13.90
N GLU A 365 -20.46 5.57 -14.81
CA GLU A 365 -21.58 4.68 -14.49
C GLU A 365 -21.04 3.30 -14.09
N LYS A 366 -21.55 2.77 -12.97
CA LYS A 366 -21.20 1.41 -12.57
C LYS A 366 -21.70 0.44 -13.64
N VAL A 367 -20.79 -0.34 -14.20
CA VAL A 367 -21.15 -1.54 -14.95
C VAL A 367 -21.69 -2.54 -13.91
N VAL A 368 -22.99 -2.63 -13.78
CA VAL A 368 -23.63 -3.70 -13.00
C VAL A 368 -23.41 -4.98 -13.80
N ILE A 369 -22.43 -5.75 -13.43
CA ILE A 369 -22.31 -7.14 -13.91
C ILE A 369 -23.44 -7.88 -13.21
N ASP A 370 -24.50 -8.18 -13.96
CA ASP A 370 -25.60 -9.01 -13.44
C ASP A 370 -25.01 -10.38 -13.09
N LYS A 371 -25.16 -10.78 -11.82
CA LYS A 371 -24.69 -12.08 -11.34
C LYS A 371 -25.37 -13.26 -12.05
N SER A 372 -26.40 -13.00 -12.86
CA SER A 372 -27.06 -14.00 -13.72
C SER A 372 -26.27 -14.35 -14.98
N ASP A 373 -25.26 -13.57 -15.38
CA ASP A 373 -24.43 -13.83 -16.55
C ASP A 373 -23.18 -14.70 -16.23
N ILE A 374 -23.09 -15.21 -15.00
CA ILE A 374 -21.96 -16.04 -14.51
C ILE A 374 -22.42 -17.50 -14.23
N LEU A 375 -23.46 -17.98 -14.90
CA LEU A 375 -23.86 -19.40 -14.84
C LEU A 375 -23.52 -20.13 -16.13
#